data_932db71aedcfc35b0b2dc729f4c3b3b9
#
_entry.id   932db71aedcfc35b0b2dc729f4c3b3b9
#
_cell.length_a   1.000
_cell.length_b   1.000
_cell.length_c   1.000
_cell.angle_alpha   90.00
_cell.angle_beta   90.00
_cell.angle_gamma   90.00
#
_symmetry.space_group_name_H-M   'P 1'
#
loop_
_entity.id
_entity.type
_entity.pdbx_description
1 polymer ?
#
loop_
_entity_poly.entity_id
_entity_poly.type
_entity_poly.pdbx_seq_one_letter_code
_entity_poly.pdbx_strand_id
1 'polypeptide(L)'
;MKNKLFKVDEIEAINFDENGKENGTWKGYSVVKIGDEANYNFDCRDKINADKLCEFLNNETILVDDNAIDAYVIDNCIEWGNIISTLATKEEELNNIKTAYEEQEFSILYGSDINFKKLYGAANDKTRGHHVKVELADLIEQKQELEIEVNYLKRRANFLRGLVEAKTATLEVRG
;
A
#
# COMPACT_ATOMS: atom_id res chain seq x y z
N MET A 1 14.85 30.46 -18.16
CA MET A 1 14.56 29.01 -18.34
C MET A 1 14.84 28.34 -17.01
N LYS A 2 13.85 27.68 -16.40
CA LYS A 2 14.06 26.97 -15.14
C LYS A 2 14.89 25.71 -15.45
N ASN A 3 16.02 25.53 -14.76
CA ASN A 3 16.83 24.32 -14.92
C ASN A 3 16.02 23.12 -14.37
N LYS A 4 15.66 22.20 -15.24
CA LYS A 4 15.04 20.94 -14.81
C LYS A 4 16.12 20.11 -14.09
N LEU A 5 15.82 19.62 -12.89
CA LEU A 5 16.72 18.78 -12.12
C LEU A 5 16.43 17.28 -12.30
N PHE A 6 15.22 16.95 -12.75
CA PHE A 6 14.81 15.58 -13.04
C PHE A 6 14.38 15.43 -14.49
N LYS A 7 14.61 14.26 -15.05
CA LYS A 7 14.18 13.83 -16.40
C LYS A 7 13.57 12.44 -16.35
N VAL A 8 12.81 12.08 -17.38
CA VAL A 8 12.28 10.74 -17.57
C VAL A 8 13.13 10.04 -18.62
N ASP A 9 13.68 8.88 -18.28
CA ASP A 9 14.41 8.01 -19.19
C ASP A 9 13.59 6.72 -19.41
N GLU A 10 13.61 6.20 -20.64
CA GLU A 10 13.09 4.85 -20.93
C GLU A 10 14.08 3.82 -20.42
N ILE A 11 13.58 2.80 -19.72
CA ILE A 11 14.40 1.71 -19.19
C ILE A 11 13.90 0.34 -19.68
N GLU A 12 14.82 -0.59 -19.74
CA GLU A 12 14.53 -2.00 -19.89
C GLU A 12 15.10 -2.73 -18.68
N ALA A 13 14.24 -3.38 -17.91
CA ALA A 13 14.62 -4.07 -16.69
C ALA A 13 14.34 -5.57 -16.82
N ILE A 14 15.16 -6.37 -16.16
CA ILE A 14 15.06 -7.83 -16.15
C ILE A 14 14.11 -8.24 -15.02
N ASN A 15 13.11 -9.06 -15.34
CA ASN A 15 12.30 -9.73 -14.33
C ASN A 15 13.03 -10.96 -13.80
N PHE A 16 12.91 -11.16 -12.48
CA PHE A 16 13.36 -12.39 -11.84
C PHE A 16 12.15 -13.14 -11.27
N ASP A 17 12.16 -14.46 -11.36
CA ASP A 17 11.19 -15.33 -10.70
C ASP A 17 11.48 -15.45 -9.20
N GLU A 18 10.60 -16.14 -8.47
CA GLU A 18 10.73 -16.41 -7.03
C GLU A 18 12.01 -17.17 -6.63
N ASN A 19 12.72 -17.75 -7.60
CA ASN A 19 13.99 -18.44 -7.40
C ASN A 19 15.21 -17.59 -7.81
N GLY A 20 14.98 -16.32 -8.20
CA GLY A 20 16.04 -15.42 -8.65
C GLY A 20 16.54 -15.70 -10.06
N LYS A 21 15.81 -16.48 -10.87
CA LYS A 21 16.14 -16.73 -12.27
C LYS A 21 15.47 -15.71 -13.17
N GLU A 22 16.20 -15.24 -14.18
CA GLU A 22 15.69 -14.31 -15.17
C GLU A 22 14.43 -14.87 -15.87
N ASN A 23 13.35 -14.08 -15.82
CA ASN A 23 12.05 -14.42 -16.39
C ASN A 23 11.55 -13.30 -17.32
N GLY A 24 12.33 -12.98 -18.33
CA GLY A 24 12.02 -11.98 -19.34
C GLY A 24 12.42 -10.55 -18.96
N THR A 25 12.17 -9.63 -19.89
CA THR A 25 12.40 -8.20 -19.70
C THR A 25 11.09 -7.44 -19.72
N TRP A 26 11.04 -6.30 -19.03
CA TRP A 26 9.94 -5.36 -19.14
C TRP A 26 10.46 -3.98 -19.53
N LYS A 27 9.68 -3.24 -20.28
CA LYS A 27 9.96 -1.84 -20.62
C LYS A 27 9.16 -0.91 -19.72
N GLY A 28 9.83 0.12 -19.24
CA GLY A 28 9.22 1.11 -18.38
C GLY A 28 9.95 2.44 -18.47
N TYR A 29 9.76 3.26 -17.47
CA TYR A 29 10.29 4.60 -17.39
C TYR A 29 10.93 4.82 -16.03
N SER A 30 12.06 5.49 -15.98
CA SER A 30 12.68 5.92 -14.72
C SER A 30 12.77 7.44 -14.67
N VAL A 31 12.35 8.01 -13.54
CA VAL A 31 12.57 9.43 -13.25
C VAL A 31 13.90 9.54 -12.54
N VAL A 32 14.87 10.16 -13.17
CA VAL A 32 16.25 10.26 -12.69
C VAL A 32 16.66 11.71 -12.44
N LYS A 33 17.49 11.92 -11.42
CA LYS A 33 18.07 13.23 -11.14
C LYS A 33 19.26 13.47 -12.05
N ILE A 34 19.26 14.58 -12.77
CA ILE A 34 20.33 14.95 -13.70
C ILE A 34 21.64 15.18 -12.91
N GLY A 35 22.66 14.39 -13.23
CA GLY A 35 23.97 14.44 -12.56
C GLY A 35 24.13 13.56 -11.31
N ASP A 36 23.08 12.83 -10.94
CA ASP A 36 23.10 11.90 -9.80
C ASP A 36 22.14 10.70 -10.03
N GLU A 37 22.19 10.16 -11.25
CA GLU A 37 21.27 9.11 -11.71
C GLU A 37 21.38 7.81 -10.91
N ALA A 38 22.54 7.55 -10.30
CA ALA A 38 22.77 6.31 -9.53
C ALA A 38 22.02 6.28 -8.18
N ASN A 39 21.83 7.46 -7.55
CA ASN A 39 21.25 7.55 -6.21
C ASN A 39 19.78 7.96 -6.21
N TYR A 40 19.31 8.61 -7.31
CA TYR A 40 17.95 9.11 -7.41
C TYR A 40 17.32 8.61 -8.71
N ASN A 41 16.73 7.42 -8.64
CA ASN A 41 15.91 6.86 -9.70
C ASN A 41 14.59 6.33 -9.14
N PHE A 42 13.51 6.54 -9.88
CA PHE A 42 12.17 6.10 -9.51
C PHE A 42 11.53 5.41 -10.70
N ASP A 43 11.45 4.09 -10.65
CA ASP A 43 10.95 3.29 -11.75
C ASP A 43 9.41 3.33 -11.80
N CYS A 44 8.90 3.63 -12.98
CA CYS A 44 7.48 3.68 -13.29
C CYS A 44 7.15 2.74 -14.45
N ARG A 45 6.04 2.01 -14.34
CA ARG A 45 5.61 1.11 -15.43
C ARG A 45 5.03 1.84 -16.62
N ASP A 46 4.44 3.01 -16.42
CA ASP A 46 3.84 3.81 -17.47
C ASP A 46 4.40 5.23 -17.51
N LYS A 47 4.40 5.80 -18.71
CA LYS A 47 4.95 7.12 -18.99
C LYS A 47 4.19 8.25 -18.30
N ILE A 48 2.87 8.12 -18.18
CA ILE A 48 2.03 9.17 -17.58
C ILE A 48 2.40 9.38 -16.11
N ASN A 49 2.62 8.28 -15.37
CA ASN A 49 3.05 8.35 -13.98
C ASN A 49 4.48 8.87 -13.85
N ALA A 50 5.38 8.49 -14.75
CA ALA A 50 6.75 9.02 -14.80
C ALA A 50 6.77 10.52 -15.09
N ASP A 51 6.00 10.98 -16.08
CA ASP A 51 5.92 12.39 -16.43
C ASP A 51 5.34 13.22 -15.27
N LYS A 52 4.27 12.76 -14.61
CA LYS A 52 3.68 13.42 -13.43
C LYS A 52 4.66 13.49 -12.26
N LEU A 53 5.36 12.40 -11.99
CA LEU A 53 6.36 12.36 -10.92
C LEU A 53 7.53 13.31 -11.24
N CYS A 54 8.01 13.31 -12.47
CA CYS A 54 9.07 14.21 -12.92
C CYS A 54 8.65 15.68 -12.83
N GLU A 55 7.42 16.00 -13.23
CA GLU A 55 6.86 17.35 -13.10
C GLU A 55 6.76 17.75 -11.63
N PHE A 56 6.24 16.88 -10.78
CA PHE A 56 6.15 17.09 -9.34
C PHE A 56 7.53 17.37 -8.74
N LEU A 57 8.51 16.49 -8.99
CA LEU A 57 9.86 16.66 -8.46
C LEU A 57 10.56 17.93 -8.96
N ASN A 58 10.36 18.31 -10.23
CA ASN A 58 10.91 19.55 -10.79
C ASN A 58 10.22 20.80 -10.23
N ASN A 59 8.93 20.74 -9.90
CA ASN A 59 8.19 21.84 -9.29
C ASN A 59 8.55 22.01 -7.82
N GLU A 60 8.65 20.91 -7.06
CA GLU A 60 9.03 20.91 -5.64
C GLU A 60 10.46 21.43 -5.42
N THR A 61 11.38 21.15 -6.34
CA THR A 61 12.79 21.57 -6.23
C THR A 61 12.98 23.08 -6.48
N ILE A 62 11.93 23.79 -6.95
CA ILE A 62 11.99 25.23 -7.21
C ILE A 62 11.66 26.05 -5.96
N LEU A 63 11.07 25.44 -4.94
CA LEU A 63 10.74 26.07 -3.66
C LEU A 63 11.89 25.92 -2.66
N VAL A 64 13.09 26.40 -3.02
CA VAL A 64 14.21 26.51 -2.05
C VAL A 64 14.12 27.87 -1.36
N ASP A 65 13.02 28.10 -0.70
CA ASP A 65 12.93 28.94 0.49
C ASP A 65 12.96 27.99 1.70
N ASP A 66 13.90 28.15 2.60
CA ASP A 66 14.04 27.26 3.77
C ASP A 66 12.73 27.19 4.56
N ASN A 67 11.95 28.24 4.62
CA ASN A 67 10.62 28.28 5.23
C ASN A 67 9.58 27.40 4.51
N ALA A 68 9.68 27.24 3.18
CA ALA A 68 8.78 26.38 2.41
C ALA A 68 9.10 24.89 2.58
N ILE A 69 10.37 24.54 2.84
CA ILE A 69 10.78 23.17 3.15
C ILE A 69 10.23 22.78 4.52
N ASP A 70 10.33 23.65 5.50
CA ASP A 70 9.82 23.39 6.87
C ASP A 70 8.30 23.21 6.85
N ALA A 71 7.56 24.06 6.14
CA ALA A 71 6.11 23.93 5.99
C ALA A 71 5.72 22.61 5.32
N TYR A 72 6.43 22.21 4.26
CA TYR A 72 6.18 20.94 3.57
C TYR A 72 6.44 19.73 4.48
N VAL A 73 7.52 19.73 5.26
CA VAL A 73 7.82 18.64 6.21
C VAL A 73 6.75 18.57 7.29
N ILE A 74 6.33 19.72 7.83
CA ILE A 74 5.29 19.80 8.85
C ILE A 74 3.96 19.23 8.33
N ASP A 75 3.52 19.65 7.12
CA ASP A 75 2.27 19.20 6.53
C ASP A 75 2.28 17.68 6.28
N ASN A 76 3.39 17.14 5.77
CA ASN A 76 3.53 15.69 5.57
C ASN A 76 3.60 14.92 6.90
N CYS A 77 4.20 15.48 7.95
CA CYS A 77 4.18 14.89 9.28
C CYS A 77 2.77 14.85 9.88
N ILE A 78 1.98 15.91 9.69
CA ILE A 78 0.59 15.97 10.14
C ILE A 78 -0.25 14.94 9.37
N GLU A 79 -0.13 14.89 8.04
CA GLU A 79 -0.83 13.90 7.22
C GLU A 79 -0.44 12.47 7.63
N TRP A 80 0.85 12.22 7.83
CA TRP A 80 1.33 10.91 8.29
C TRP A 80 0.75 10.53 9.65
N GLY A 81 0.73 11.46 10.61
CA GLY A 81 0.12 11.25 11.93
C GLY A 81 -1.37 10.89 11.83
N ASN A 82 -2.12 11.60 10.97
CA ASN A 82 -3.53 11.32 10.72
C ASN A 82 -3.75 9.93 10.11
N ILE A 83 -2.91 9.55 9.15
CA ILE A 83 -3.00 8.22 8.51
C ILE A 83 -2.64 7.12 9.51
N ILE A 84 -1.63 7.28 10.35
CA ILE A 84 -1.28 6.29 11.39
C ILE A 84 -2.44 6.12 12.38
N SER A 85 -3.08 7.21 12.80
CA SER A 85 -4.26 7.13 13.68
C SER A 85 -5.42 6.39 13.02
N THR A 86 -5.73 6.72 11.75
CA THR A 86 -6.77 6.03 10.98
C THR A 86 -6.43 4.56 10.77
N LEU A 87 -5.18 4.25 10.46
CA LEU A 87 -4.69 2.88 10.28
C LEU A 87 -4.90 2.04 11.56
N ALA A 88 -4.56 2.59 12.73
CA ALA A 88 -4.76 1.89 14.00
C ALA A 88 -6.24 1.53 14.24
N THR A 89 -7.16 2.47 13.97
CA THR A 89 -8.60 2.22 14.06
C THR A 89 -9.05 1.14 13.08
N LYS A 90 -8.58 1.19 11.83
CA LYS A 90 -8.96 0.21 10.81
C LYS A 90 -8.37 -1.19 11.07
N GLU A 91 -7.18 -1.28 11.64
CA GLU A 91 -6.61 -2.55 12.09
C GLU A 91 -7.40 -3.16 13.26
N GLU A 92 -7.91 -2.34 14.18
CA GLU A 92 -8.80 -2.79 15.26
C GLU A 92 -10.14 -3.29 14.69
N GLU A 93 -10.78 -2.53 13.78
CA GLU A 93 -12.00 -2.96 13.09
C GLU A 93 -11.79 -4.31 12.37
N LEU A 94 -10.69 -4.46 11.63
CA LEU A 94 -10.35 -5.69 10.92
C LEU A 94 -10.14 -6.88 11.88
N ASN A 95 -9.48 -6.65 13.02
CA ASN A 95 -9.29 -7.70 14.02
C ASN A 95 -10.63 -8.13 14.64
N ASN A 96 -11.53 -7.20 14.90
CA ASN A 96 -12.86 -7.50 15.42
C ASN A 96 -13.68 -8.33 14.42
N ILE A 97 -13.64 -8.00 13.13
CA ILE A 97 -14.31 -8.76 12.07
C ILE A 97 -13.69 -10.17 11.93
N LYS A 98 -12.35 -10.28 12.00
CA LYS A 98 -11.68 -11.59 11.97
C LYS A 98 -12.10 -12.48 13.13
N THR A 99 -12.14 -11.94 14.34
CA THR A 99 -12.59 -12.66 15.52
C THR A 99 -14.04 -13.11 15.39
N ALA A 100 -14.93 -12.21 14.96
CA ALA A 100 -16.34 -12.56 14.75
C ALA A 100 -16.51 -13.64 13.67
N TYR A 101 -15.73 -13.57 12.59
CA TYR A 101 -15.72 -14.60 11.56
C TYR A 101 -15.28 -15.96 12.12
N GLU A 102 -14.16 -16.02 12.83
CA GLU A 102 -13.61 -17.25 13.40
C GLU A 102 -14.57 -17.91 14.42
N GLU A 103 -15.21 -17.11 15.27
CA GLU A 103 -16.20 -17.60 16.24
C GLU A 103 -17.42 -18.21 15.55
N GLN A 104 -17.96 -17.52 14.54
CA GLN A 104 -19.12 -17.99 13.79
C GLN A 104 -18.77 -19.20 12.92
N GLU A 105 -17.62 -19.20 12.24
CA GLU A 105 -17.12 -20.34 11.49
C GLU A 105 -16.97 -21.56 12.38
N PHE A 106 -16.36 -21.41 13.56
CA PHE A 106 -16.22 -22.48 14.52
C PHE A 106 -17.60 -23.04 14.97
N SER A 107 -18.56 -22.14 15.23
CA SER A 107 -19.93 -22.53 15.60
C SER A 107 -20.62 -23.33 14.50
N ILE A 108 -20.44 -22.96 13.24
CA ILE A 108 -21.02 -23.67 12.08
C ILE A 108 -20.32 -25.01 11.87
N LEU A 109 -19.00 -25.06 11.97
CA LEU A 109 -18.23 -26.28 11.69
C LEU A 109 -18.35 -27.33 12.79
N TYR A 110 -18.35 -26.90 14.05
CA TYR A 110 -18.22 -27.80 15.22
C TYR A 110 -19.41 -27.73 16.17
N GLY A 111 -20.32 -26.79 15.99
CA GLY A 111 -21.53 -26.69 16.77
C GLY A 111 -22.37 -27.97 16.68
N SER A 112 -22.94 -28.39 17.80
CA SER A 112 -23.85 -29.55 17.88
C SER A 112 -25.27 -29.20 17.36
N ASP A 113 -25.36 -28.46 16.27
CA ASP A 113 -26.64 -27.97 15.81
C ASP A 113 -27.50 -29.11 15.25
N ILE A 114 -28.45 -29.54 16.05
CA ILE A 114 -29.49 -30.53 15.69
C ILE A 114 -30.27 -30.07 14.45
N ASN A 115 -30.38 -28.75 14.27
CA ASN A 115 -31.06 -28.15 13.11
C ASN A 115 -30.23 -28.29 11.82
N PHE A 116 -28.91 -28.32 11.90
CA PHE A 116 -28.07 -28.46 10.70
C PHE A 116 -28.40 -29.76 9.93
N LYS A 117 -28.48 -30.91 10.63
CA LYS A 117 -28.87 -32.19 10.02
C LYS A 117 -30.28 -32.15 9.43
N LYS A 118 -31.18 -31.43 10.08
CA LYS A 118 -32.59 -31.32 9.66
C LYS A 118 -32.74 -30.41 8.41
N LEU A 119 -31.93 -29.36 8.31
CA LEU A 119 -31.98 -28.39 7.21
C LEU A 119 -31.15 -28.83 6.01
N TYR A 120 -30.00 -29.45 6.22
CA TYR A 120 -28.99 -29.69 5.18
C TYR A 120 -28.63 -31.18 4.97
N GLY A 121 -29.29 -32.10 5.66
CA GLY A 121 -29.03 -33.54 5.55
C GLY A 121 -27.78 -33.99 6.31
N ALA A 122 -27.06 -34.96 5.77
CA ALA A 122 -25.82 -35.47 6.40
C ALA A 122 -24.75 -34.37 6.38
N ALA A 123 -24.43 -33.87 7.56
CA ALA A 123 -23.41 -32.84 7.75
C ALA A 123 -22.01 -33.45 7.54
N ASN A 124 -21.49 -33.32 6.32
CA ASN A 124 -20.09 -33.59 6.04
C ASN A 124 -19.32 -32.24 5.94
N ASP A 125 -17.99 -32.30 6.03
CA ASP A 125 -17.14 -31.11 6.04
C ASP A 125 -17.33 -30.22 4.80
N LYS A 126 -17.59 -30.82 3.64
CA LYS A 126 -17.84 -30.08 2.40
C LYS A 126 -19.14 -29.27 2.46
N THR A 127 -20.20 -29.86 3.00
CA THR A 127 -21.52 -29.20 3.16
C THR A 127 -21.42 -28.09 4.19
N ARG A 128 -20.71 -28.32 5.31
CA ARG A 128 -20.48 -27.32 6.34
C ARG A 128 -19.64 -26.16 5.81
N GLY A 129 -18.58 -26.43 5.07
CA GLY A 129 -17.74 -25.39 4.46
C GLY A 129 -18.49 -24.55 3.41
N HIS A 130 -19.45 -25.13 2.68
CA HIS A 130 -20.32 -24.37 1.78
C HIS A 130 -21.28 -23.47 2.57
N HIS A 131 -21.85 -23.99 3.65
CA HIS A 131 -22.76 -23.23 4.51
C HIS A 131 -22.05 -22.05 5.17
N VAL A 132 -20.81 -22.23 5.67
CA VAL A 132 -19.96 -21.12 6.16
C VAL A 132 -19.85 -20.00 5.13
N LYS A 133 -19.55 -20.33 3.89
CA LYS A 133 -19.40 -19.31 2.83
C LYS A 133 -20.69 -18.56 2.51
N VAL A 134 -21.83 -19.21 2.65
CA VAL A 134 -23.13 -18.57 2.40
C VAL A 134 -23.57 -17.75 3.59
N GLU A 135 -23.51 -18.30 4.79
CA GLU A 135 -23.98 -17.62 6.00
C GLU A 135 -23.08 -16.47 6.44
N LEU A 136 -21.77 -16.58 6.16
CA LEU A 136 -20.79 -15.54 6.52
C LEU A 136 -20.36 -14.68 5.32
N ALA A 137 -21.14 -14.68 4.23
CA ALA A 137 -20.80 -13.91 3.03
C ALA A 137 -20.55 -12.43 3.33
N ASP A 138 -21.41 -11.80 4.13
CA ASP A 138 -21.31 -10.39 4.51
C ASP A 138 -20.05 -10.11 5.35
N LEU A 139 -19.69 -11.02 6.28
CA LEU A 139 -18.46 -10.89 7.07
C LEU A 139 -17.20 -11.09 6.22
N ILE A 140 -17.26 -11.98 5.23
CA ILE A 140 -16.17 -12.18 4.27
C ILE A 140 -15.96 -10.93 3.43
N GLU A 141 -17.03 -10.31 2.94
CA GLU A 141 -16.97 -9.07 2.15
C GLU A 141 -16.39 -7.92 2.99
N GLN A 142 -16.94 -7.67 4.19
CA GLN A 142 -16.44 -6.64 5.10
C GLN A 142 -14.95 -6.84 5.45
N LYS A 143 -14.54 -8.09 5.73
CA LYS A 143 -13.14 -8.42 5.97
C LYS A 143 -12.25 -8.06 4.78
N GLN A 144 -12.67 -8.40 3.55
CA GLN A 144 -11.91 -8.11 2.33
C GLN A 144 -11.80 -6.61 2.09
N GLU A 145 -12.88 -5.85 2.27
CA GLU A 145 -12.88 -4.39 2.14
C GLU A 145 -11.92 -3.74 3.14
N LEU A 146 -11.98 -4.15 4.41
CA LEU A 146 -11.06 -3.64 5.44
C LEU A 146 -9.61 -4.04 5.18
N GLU A 147 -9.33 -5.24 4.69
CA GLU A 147 -7.97 -5.65 4.30
C GLU A 147 -7.41 -4.77 3.17
N ILE A 148 -8.23 -4.41 2.19
CA ILE A 148 -7.83 -3.50 1.11
C ILE A 148 -7.53 -2.11 1.68
N GLU A 149 -8.42 -1.57 2.53
CA GLU A 149 -8.27 -0.25 3.14
C GLU A 149 -7.01 -0.18 4.03
N VAL A 150 -6.81 -1.16 4.91
CA VAL A 150 -5.61 -1.26 5.76
C VAL A 150 -4.33 -1.33 4.93
N ASN A 151 -4.31 -2.12 3.86
CA ASN A 151 -3.17 -2.21 2.98
C ASN A 151 -2.89 -0.89 2.23
N TYR A 152 -3.92 -0.18 1.81
CA TYR A 152 -3.78 1.15 1.22
C TYR A 152 -3.17 2.14 2.22
N LEU A 153 -3.72 2.22 3.43
CA LEU A 153 -3.21 3.12 4.48
C LEU A 153 -1.77 2.81 4.86
N LYS A 154 -1.38 1.52 4.96
CA LYS A 154 0.02 1.11 5.19
C LYS A 154 0.96 1.62 4.10
N ARG A 155 0.58 1.46 2.84
CA ARG A 155 1.39 1.97 1.72
C ARG A 155 1.52 3.49 1.75
N ARG A 156 0.42 4.19 2.04
CA ARG A 156 0.41 5.65 2.14
C ARG A 156 1.28 6.15 3.30
N ALA A 157 1.17 5.51 4.48
CA ALA A 157 2.00 5.83 5.64
C ALA A 157 3.50 5.63 5.36
N ASN A 158 3.86 4.53 4.71
CA ASN A 158 5.25 4.26 4.33
C ASN A 158 5.79 5.27 3.31
N PHE A 159 4.96 5.67 2.34
CA PHE A 159 5.32 6.70 1.37
C PHE A 159 5.60 8.05 2.06
N LEU A 160 4.69 8.52 2.92
CA LEU A 160 4.86 9.78 3.65
C LEU A 160 6.07 9.74 4.58
N ARG A 161 6.30 8.62 5.27
CA ARG A 161 7.51 8.43 6.08
C ARG A 161 8.78 8.61 5.25
N GLY A 162 8.85 7.96 4.08
CA GLY A 162 9.98 8.09 3.18
C GLY A 162 10.21 9.53 2.69
N LEU A 163 9.12 10.28 2.43
CA LEU A 163 9.21 11.68 2.07
C LEU A 163 9.79 12.53 3.21
N VAL A 164 9.31 12.34 4.44
CA VAL A 164 9.79 13.07 5.62
C VAL A 164 11.27 12.76 5.87
N GLU A 165 11.65 11.46 5.87
CA GLU A 165 13.04 11.02 6.07
C GLU A 165 13.98 11.61 5.01
N ALA A 166 13.60 11.57 3.72
CA ALA A 166 14.41 12.12 2.64
C ALA A 166 14.62 13.63 2.75
N LYS A 167 13.59 14.37 3.15
CA LYS A 167 13.69 15.83 3.35
C LYS A 167 14.50 16.19 4.60
N THR A 168 14.33 15.46 5.70
CA THR A 168 15.11 15.67 6.94
C THR A 168 16.59 15.44 6.70
N ALA A 169 16.96 14.36 5.98
CA ALA A 169 18.35 14.10 5.61
C ALA A 169 18.97 15.24 4.75
N THR A 170 18.14 15.89 3.91
CA THR A 170 18.58 17.03 3.09
C THR A 170 18.89 18.27 3.95
N LEU A 171 18.17 18.46 5.04
CA LEU A 171 18.40 19.56 5.99
C LEU A 171 19.67 19.34 6.81
N GLU A 172 19.96 18.13 7.26
CA GLU A 172 21.16 17.78 8.03
C GLU A 172 22.46 17.98 7.25
N VAL A 173 22.46 17.80 5.93
CA VAL A 173 23.64 18.01 5.07
C VAL A 173 23.96 19.51 4.86
N ARG A 174 23.02 20.41 5.17
CA ARG A 174 23.17 21.86 4.97
C ARG A 174 23.58 22.63 6.25
N GLY A 175 23.56 21.99 7.41
CA GLY A 175 24.02 22.53 8.70
C GLY A 175 25.46 22.16 8.97
#